data_950fdaa8f14f21f8e773bede9d8227cf
#
_entry.id   950fdaa8f14f21f8e773bede9d8227cf
#
_cell.length_a   1.000
_cell.length_b   1.000
_cell.length_c   1.000
_cell.angle_alpha   90.00
_cell.angle_beta   90.00
_cell.angle_gamma   90.00
#
_symmetry.space_group_name_H-M   'P 1'
#
loop_
_entity.id
_entity.type
_entity.pdbx_description
1 polymer ?
#
loop_
_entity_poly.entity_id
_entity_poly.type
_entity_poly.pdbx_seq_one_letter_code
_entity_poly.pdbx_strand_id
1 'polypeptide(L)'
;MGKVITVWGSPGSGKSMFSCILAKALTRDKRKAIIINAEISVPMLPVWLPEQIIQTNASVGQVLSSVEIDTSLVAGHVTVLKSYPFIGVMGYAAGENPLSYPEVKYAMVLQLVNAAARLVDFVILYCSSNMTNVFTPAAIESGDLVIRILTPDLKGVNYLKAHQPLLGDGRFHYDQHMTFAGMARPFHALDEMGHIIGGWDGLLPYGKEIDRCATEGGMFQAIKYCNPKYTASLNKVLDALEQMELADDAAEDDVSETEHFEEETADE
;
A
#
# COMPACT_ATOMS: atom_id res chain seq x y z
N MET A 1 -11.03 -3.84 -12.59
CA MET A 1 -10.97 -3.88 -11.11
C MET A 1 -9.92 -2.89 -10.65
N GLY A 2 -10.09 -2.20 -9.49
CA GLY A 2 -9.09 -1.22 -9.03
C GLY A 2 -7.73 -1.86 -8.77
N LYS A 3 -6.64 -1.10 -9.00
CA LYS A 3 -5.27 -1.57 -8.83
C LYS A 3 -4.88 -1.66 -7.35
N VAL A 4 -4.23 -2.74 -6.98
CA VAL A 4 -3.76 -3.02 -5.62
C VAL A 4 -2.28 -2.70 -5.50
N ILE A 5 -1.93 -1.79 -4.59
CA ILE A 5 -0.56 -1.34 -4.38
C ILE A 5 -0.13 -1.75 -2.97
N THR A 6 0.83 -2.63 -2.85
CA THR A 6 1.32 -3.09 -1.54
C THR A 6 2.59 -2.35 -1.15
N VAL A 7 2.59 -1.75 0.05
CA VAL A 7 3.74 -1.04 0.62
C VAL A 7 4.25 -1.78 1.84
N TRP A 8 5.43 -2.39 1.74
CA TRP A 8 6.07 -3.14 2.82
C TRP A 8 7.53 -2.73 3.01
N GLY A 9 8.21 -3.25 4.03
CA GLY A 9 9.64 -2.99 4.24
C GLY A 9 10.02 -2.76 5.69
N SER A 10 11.25 -2.27 5.90
CA SER A 10 11.86 -2.19 7.23
C SER A 10 11.14 -1.21 8.17
N PRO A 11 11.26 -1.41 9.50
CA PRO A 11 10.75 -0.47 10.49
C PRO A 11 11.37 0.92 10.31
N GLY A 12 10.56 1.98 10.47
CA GLY A 12 11.04 3.36 10.39
C GLY A 12 11.45 3.84 8.99
N SER A 13 11.17 3.08 7.93
CA SER A 13 11.56 3.42 6.56
C SER A 13 10.68 4.50 5.89
N GLY A 14 9.64 5.01 6.56
CA GLY A 14 8.77 6.06 6.02
C GLY A 14 7.57 5.54 5.21
N LYS A 15 7.25 4.25 5.29
CA LYS A 15 6.10 3.62 4.60
C LYS A 15 4.78 4.38 4.80
N SER A 16 4.45 4.75 6.04
CA SER A 16 3.19 5.43 6.38
C SER A 16 3.05 6.75 5.62
N MET A 17 4.09 7.58 5.65
CA MET A 17 4.07 8.86 4.94
C MET A 17 4.04 8.66 3.42
N PHE A 18 4.80 7.70 2.91
CA PHE A 18 4.79 7.36 1.49
C PHE A 18 3.37 6.95 1.03
N SER A 19 2.69 6.07 1.78
CA SER A 19 1.31 5.64 1.46
C SER A 19 0.33 6.82 1.43
N CYS A 20 0.45 7.77 2.38
CA CYS A 20 -0.39 8.98 2.41
C CYS A 20 -0.10 9.92 1.24
N ILE A 21 1.18 10.10 0.86
CA ILE A 21 1.58 10.94 -0.27
C ILE A 21 1.15 10.29 -1.59
N LEU A 22 1.32 8.98 -1.73
CA LEU A 22 0.87 8.21 -2.90
C LEU A 22 -0.64 8.33 -3.09
N ALA A 23 -1.44 8.13 -2.04
CA ALA A 23 -2.89 8.30 -2.12
C ALA A 23 -3.30 9.68 -2.62
N LYS A 24 -2.63 10.75 -2.12
CA LYS A 24 -2.88 12.11 -2.59
C LYS A 24 -2.51 12.32 -4.06
N ALA A 25 -1.45 11.67 -4.53
CA ALA A 25 -1.03 11.75 -5.93
C ALA A 25 -2.03 11.04 -6.85
N LEU A 26 -2.45 9.84 -6.49
CA LEU A 26 -3.37 8.99 -7.24
C LEU A 26 -4.78 9.59 -7.35
N THR A 27 -5.20 10.41 -6.37
CA THR A 27 -6.57 10.97 -6.33
C THR A 27 -6.70 12.35 -6.93
N ARG A 28 -5.66 12.89 -7.59
CA ARG A 28 -5.67 14.25 -8.19
C ARG A 28 -6.76 14.43 -9.24
N ASP A 29 -7.00 13.42 -10.05
CA ASP A 29 -8.00 13.43 -11.13
C ASP A 29 -9.37 12.89 -10.69
N LYS A 30 -9.70 13.05 -9.41
CA LYS A 30 -10.95 12.58 -8.77
C LYS A 30 -11.08 11.05 -8.74
N ARG A 31 -10.03 10.31 -9.01
CA ARG A 31 -9.96 8.86 -8.80
C ARG A 31 -10.03 8.56 -7.31
N LYS A 32 -10.60 7.41 -6.96
CA LYS A 32 -10.81 7.03 -5.56
C LYS A 32 -9.70 6.09 -5.09
N ALA A 33 -9.24 6.30 -3.86
CA ALA A 33 -8.27 5.41 -3.23
C ALA A 33 -8.70 5.03 -1.81
N ILE A 34 -8.40 3.79 -1.39
CA ILE A 34 -8.50 3.34 0.00
C ILE A 34 -7.12 2.96 0.48
N ILE A 35 -6.71 3.47 1.65
CA ILE A 35 -5.53 2.98 2.36
C ILE A 35 -6.02 2.01 3.45
N ILE A 36 -5.55 0.75 3.39
CA ILE A 36 -5.83 -0.26 4.41
C ILE A 36 -4.56 -0.48 5.23
N ASN A 37 -4.63 -0.18 6.52
CA ASN A 37 -3.56 -0.37 7.48
C ASN A 37 -3.93 -1.46 8.48
N ALA A 38 -3.23 -2.59 8.42
CA ALA A 38 -3.41 -3.69 9.37
C ALA A 38 -2.25 -3.83 10.38
N GLU A 39 -1.60 -2.72 10.73
CA GLU A 39 -0.60 -2.67 11.81
C GLU A 39 -1.31 -2.62 13.17
N ILE A 40 -1.39 -3.78 13.83
CA ILE A 40 -2.10 -3.91 15.12
C ILE A 40 -1.20 -3.64 16.34
N SER A 41 0.12 -3.76 16.18
CA SER A 41 1.06 -3.47 17.27
C SER A 41 1.09 -1.98 17.61
N VAL A 42 0.85 -1.13 16.60
CA VAL A 42 0.70 0.31 16.73
C VAL A 42 -0.46 0.75 15.85
N PRO A 43 -1.71 0.77 16.34
CA PRO A 43 -2.85 1.24 15.58
C PRO A 43 -2.63 2.64 15.01
N MET A 44 -2.56 2.75 13.69
CA MET A 44 -2.19 3.99 13.02
C MET A 44 -3.37 4.90 12.69
N LEU A 45 -4.59 4.39 12.72
CA LEU A 45 -5.77 5.19 12.38
C LEU A 45 -5.92 6.44 13.28
N PRO A 46 -5.74 6.35 14.61
CA PRO A 46 -5.74 7.53 15.48
C PRO A 46 -4.57 8.48 15.24
N VAL A 47 -3.44 7.98 14.77
CA VAL A 47 -2.26 8.80 14.43
C VAL A 47 -2.48 9.56 13.12
N TRP A 48 -3.13 8.93 12.16
CA TRP A 48 -3.42 9.54 10.86
C TRP A 48 -4.57 10.54 10.92
N LEU A 49 -5.53 10.31 11.81
CA LEU A 49 -6.78 11.07 11.93
C LEU A 49 -7.04 11.52 13.37
N PRO A 50 -6.11 12.26 14.01
CA PRO A 50 -6.23 12.60 15.42
C PRO A 50 -7.44 13.49 15.76
N GLU A 51 -7.90 14.29 14.80
CA GLU A 51 -9.00 15.24 14.97
C GLU A 51 -10.37 14.66 14.55
N GLN A 52 -10.40 13.47 13.97
CA GLN A 52 -11.66 12.85 13.56
C GLN A 52 -12.17 11.94 14.66
N ILE A 53 -13.45 12.07 14.97
CA ILE A 53 -14.17 11.05 15.75
C ILE A 53 -14.29 9.85 14.83
N ILE A 54 -13.37 8.91 14.97
CA ILE A 54 -13.41 7.64 14.28
C ILE A 54 -14.56 6.87 14.92
N GLN A 55 -15.56 6.50 14.09
CA GLN A 55 -16.64 5.67 14.59
C GLN A 55 -16.04 4.37 15.13
N THR A 56 -16.50 3.93 16.29
CA THR A 56 -16.02 2.71 16.96
C THR A 56 -16.17 1.47 16.08
N ASN A 57 -16.99 1.54 15.03
CA ASN A 57 -17.27 0.47 14.09
C ASN A 57 -16.40 0.50 12.82
N ALA A 58 -15.39 1.34 12.74
CA ALA A 58 -14.56 1.53 11.54
C ALA A 58 -13.23 0.75 11.59
N SER A 59 -13.14 -0.30 12.41
CA SER A 59 -11.91 -1.09 12.53
C SER A 59 -11.77 -2.14 11.43
N VAL A 60 -10.56 -2.21 10.85
CA VAL A 60 -10.17 -3.31 9.96
C VAL A 60 -10.24 -4.68 10.67
N GLY A 61 -10.03 -4.71 12.00
CA GLY A 61 -10.12 -5.93 12.80
C GLY A 61 -11.53 -6.50 12.81
N GLN A 62 -12.58 -5.65 12.84
CA GLN A 62 -13.97 -6.10 12.74
C GLN A 62 -14.24 -6.73 11.38
N VAL A 63 -13.77 -6.10 10.30
CA VAL A 63 -13.92 -6.65 8.94
C VAL A 63 -13.23 -8.00 8.82
N LEU A 64 -11.96 -8.11 9.23
CA LEU A 64 -11.17 -9.35 9.17
C LEU A 64 -11.69 -10.47 10.08
N SER A 65 -12.52 -10.14 11.07
CA SER A 65 -13.16 -11.11 11.99
C SER A 65 -14.56 -11.54 11.52
N SER A 66 -15.07 -10.98 10.43
CA SER A 66 -16.37 -11.31 9.89
C SER A 66 -16.36 -12.67 9.21
N VAL A 67 -17.53 -13.32 9.09
CA VAL A 67 -17.66 -14.63 8.44
C VAL A 67 -17.47 -14.53 6.93
N GLU A 68 -17.91 -13.42 6.35
CA GLU A 68 -17.82 -13.11 4.93
C GLU A 68 -17.52 -11.62 4.77
N ILE A 69 -16.66 -11.28 3.81
CA ILE A 69 -16.27 -9.90 3.52
C ILE A 69 -16.74 -9.54 2.11
N ASP A 70 -17.73 -8.67 2.05
CA ASP A 70 -18.25 -8.10 0.82
C ASP A 70 -17.94 -6.59 0.70
N THR A 71 -18.33 -5.99 -0.42
CA THR A 71 -18.13 -4.56 -0.68
C THR A 71 -18.91 -3.67 0.29
N SER A 72 -20.08 -4.10 0.74
CA SER A 72 -20.94 -3.33 1.66
C SER A 72 -20.28 -3.25 3.05
N LEU A 73 -19.76 -4.37 3.54
CA LEU A 73 -19.04 -4.43 4.81
C LEU A 73 -17.80 -3.54 4.76
N VAL A 74 -17.00 -3.63 3.69
CA VAL A 74 -15.80 -2.79 3.52
C VAL A 74 -16.17 -1.32 3.46
N ALA A 75 -17.16 -0.94 2.65
CA ALA A 75 -17.61 0.45 2.54
C ALA A 75 -18.09 1.02 3.89
N GLY A 76 -18.76 0.22 4.69
CA GLY A 76 -19.25 0.61 6.03
C GLY A 76 -18.14 0.86 7.06
N HIS A 77 -16.92 0.37 6.81
CA HIS A 77 -15.76 0.47 7.72
C HIS A 77 -14.66 1.42 7.21
N VAL A 78 -14.87 2.07 6.05
CA VAL A 78 -13.94 3.07 5.51
C VAL A 78 -14.27 4.45 6.06
N THR A 79 -13.26 5.12 6.61
CA THR A 79 -13.37 6.55 7.00
C THR A 79 -12.89 7.42 5.84
N VAL A 80 -13.82 8.17 5.23
CA VAL A 80 -13.49 9.12 4.17
C VAL A 80 -12.95 10.42 4.77
N LEU A 81 -11.85 10.92 4.20
CA LEU A 81 -11.17 12.13 4.69
C LEU A 81 -11.95 13.40 4.30
N LYS A 82 -12.24 14.27 5.26
CA LYS A 82 -12.95 15.54 4.99
C LYS A 82 -12.19 16.44 4.02
N SER A 83 -10.86 16.54 4.15
CA SER A 83 -10.02 17.38 3.30
C SER A 83 -9.64 16.73 1.97
N TYR A 84 -9.86 15.42 1.82
CA TYR A 84 -9.55 14.63 0.63
C TYR A 84 -10.70 13.64 0.36
N PRO A 85 -11.82 14.09 -0.19
CA PRO A 85 -13.06 13.29 -0.28
C PRO A 85 -12.95 12.05 -1.17
N PHE A 86 -11.87 11.92 -1.93
CA PHE A 86 -11.57 10.74 -2.75
C PHE A 86 -10.63 9.75 -2.05
N ILE A 87 -10.19 10.03 -0.81
CA ILE A 87 -9.35 9.13 -0.03
C ILE A 87 -10.15 8.57 1.14
N GLY A 88 -10.26 7.25 1.18
CA GLY A 88 -10.74 6.49 2.32
C GLY A 88 -9.58 5.86 3.08
N VAL A 89 -9.74 5.70 4.38
CA VAL A 89 -8.76 5.05 5.25
C VAL A 89 -9.47 4.00 6.12
N MET A 90 -8.86 2.83 6.25
CA MET A 90 -9.27 1.76 7.14
C MET A 90 -8.06 1.31 7.97
N GLY A 91 -8.26 1.03 9.25
CA GLY A 91 -7.19 0.56 10.14
C GLY A 91 -7.73 0.16 11.50
N TYR A 92 -6.86 -0.28 12.40
CA TYR A 92 -7.23 -0.55 13.78
C TYR A 92 -7.51 0.76 14.54
N ALA A 93 -8.55 0.73 15.37
CA ALA A 93 -8.97 1.87 16.19
C ALA A 93 -8.10 2.05 17.44
N ALA A 94 -8.26 3.18 18.12
CA ALA A 94 -7.56 3.46 19.37
C ALA A 94 -7.91 2.42 20.46
N GLY A 95 -6.89 1.90 21.13
CA GLY A 95 -7.06 0.91 22.20
C GLY A 95 -7.17 -0.53 21.74
N GLU A 96 -7.30 -0.79 20.44
CA GLU A 96 -7.22 -2.14 19.90
C GLU A 96 -5.79 -2.67 19.96
N ASN A 97 -5.64 -3.97 20.14
CA ASN A 97 -4.37 -4.67 20.31
C ASN A 97 -4.49 -6.11 19.74
N PRO A 98 -3.40 -6.87 19.66
CA PRO A 98 -3.42 -8.22 19.11
C PRO A 98 -4.41 -9.21 19.75
N LEU A 99 -4.92 -8.91 20.95
CA LEU A 99 -5.90 -9.74 21.66
C LEU A 99 -7.35 -9.25 21.46
N SER A 100 -7.55 -8.12 20.75
CA SER A 100 -8.88 -7.55 20.52
C SER A 100 -9.74 -8.38 19.57
N TYR A 101 -9.10 -9.17 18.71
CA TYR A 101 -9.75 -9.93 17.65
C TYR A 101 -9.22 -11.37 17.57
N PRO A 102 -9.97 -12.30 16.97
CA PRO A 102 -9.45 -13.62 16.63
C PRO A 102 -8.24 -13.51 15.68
N GLU A 103 -7.47 -14.59 15.60
CA GLU A 103 -6.38 -14.71 14.64
C GLU A 103 -6.90 -14.52 13.21
N VAL A 104 -6.28 -13.58 12.48
CA VAL A 104 -6.64 -13.26 11.09
C VAL A 104 -6.25 -14.43 10.18
N LYS A 105 -7.20 -14.88 9.36
CA LYS A 105 -6.96 -15.93 8.36
C LYS A 105 -6.53 -15.30 7.02
N TYR A 106 -5.61 -15.98 6.35
CA TYR A 106 -5.10 -15.56 5.04
C TYR A 106 -6.22 -15.27 4.03
N ALA A 107 -7.18 -16.19 3.92
CA ALA A 107 -8.32 -16.05 3.01
C ALA A 107 -9.17 -14.78 3.28
N MET A 108 -9.26 -14.35 4.54
CA MET A 108 -10.01 -13.13 4.89
C MET A 108 -9.31 -11.87 4.41
N VAL A 109 -7.97 -11.88 4.40
CA VAL A 109 -7.21 -10.75 3.82
C VAL A 109 -7.43 -10.68 2.31
N LEU A 110 -7.41 -11.81 1.61
CA LEU A 110 -7.69 -11.84 0.16
C LEU A 110 -9.12 -11.35 -0.15
N GLN A 111 -10.12 -11.76 0.65
CA GLN A 111 -11.51 -11.27 0.49
C GLN A 111 -11.60 -9.76 0.72
N LEU A 112 -10.94 -9.23 1.75
CA LEU A 112 -10.88 -7.80 2.04
C LEU A 112 -10.28 -7.02 0.86
N VAL A 113 -9.15 -7.46 0.34
CA VAL A 113 -8.47 -6.81 -0.79
C VAL A 113 -9.36 -6.82 -2.03
N ASN A 114 -9.94 -7.98 -2.38
CA ASN A 114 -10.85 -8.11 -3.51
C ASN A 114 -12.11 -7.24 -3.37
N ALA A 115 -12.71 -7.19 -2.18
CA ALA A 115 -13.88 -6.35 -1.92
C ALA A 115 -13.52 -4.85 -2.02
N ALA A 116 -12.38 -4.44 -1.49
CA ALA A 116 -11.90 -3.07 -1.59
C ALA A 116 -11.60 -2.64 -3.03
N ALA A 117 -10.95 -3.51 -3.83
CA ALA A 117 -10.61 -3.24 -5.22
C ALA A 117 -11.84 -3.12 -6.15
N ARG A 118 -13.01 -3.61 -5.72
CA ARG A 118 -14.29 -3.39 -6.43
C ARG A 118 -14.94 -2.05 -6.11
N LEU A 119 -14.48 -1.34 -5.07
CA LEU A 119 -15.08 -0.08 -4.61
C LEU A 119 -14.38 1.17 -5.13
N VAL A 120 -13.09 1.06 -5.47
CA VAL A 120 -12.22 2.19 -5.77
C VAL A 120 -11.26 1.89 -6.91
N ASP A 121 -10.61 2.93 -7.43
CA ASP A 121 -9.61 2.81 -8.49
C ASP A 121 -8.27 2.30 -7.95
N PHE A 122 -7.95 2.60 -6.68
CA PHE A 122 -6.70 2.18 -6.04
C PHE A 122 -6.89 1.69 -4.62
N VAL A 123 -6.30 0.55 -4.30
CA VAL A 123 -6.18 0.04 -2.93
C VAL A 123 -4.71 0.07 -2.53
N ILE A 124 -4.37 0.82 -1.49
CA ILE A 124 -3.02 0.88 -0.93
C ILE A 124 -2.98 0.04 0.34
N LEU A 125 -2.27 -1.07 0.29
CA LEU A 125 -2.08 -1.97 1.43
C LEU A 125 -0.81 -1.56 2.19
N TYR A 126 -0.99 -0.94 3.35
CA TYR A 126 0.12 -0.64 4.25
C TYR A 126 0.43 -1.85 5.11
N CYS A 127 1.58 -2.46 4.90
CA CYS A 127 2.01 -3.65 5.62
C CYS A 127 2.83 -3.32 6.87
N SER A 128 2.59 -4.11 7.92
CA SER A 128 3.49 -4.18 9.07
C SER A 128 4.90 -4.59 8.62
N SER A 129 5.91 -4.16 9.37
CA SER A 129 7.26 -4.69 9.17
C SER A 129 7.44 -6.10 9.75
N ASN A 130 6.41 -6.65 10.39
CA ASN A 130 6.38 -7.99 10.93
C ASN A 130 5.78 -8.97 9.91
N MET A 131 6.61 -9.81 9.30
CA MET A 131 6.19 -10.83 8.33
C MET A 131 5.40 -11.99 8.95
N THR A 132 5.39 -12.13 10.28
CA THR A 132 4.53 -13.13 10.93
C THR A 132 3.07 -12.68 11.05
N ASN A 133 2.80 -11.39 10.82
CA ASN A 133 1.45 -10.91 10.62
C ASN A 133 0.95 -11.40 9.25
N VAL A 134 -0.03 -12.28 9.25
CA VAL A 134 -0.58 -12.91 8.03
C VAL A 134 -1.06 -11.91 6.97
N PHE A 135 -1.43 -10.71 7.39
CA PHE A 135 -1.81 -9.63 6.45
C PHE A 135 -0.67 -9.27 5.50
N THR A 136 0.57 -9.20 5.99
CA THR A 136 1.72 -8.78 5.17
C THR A 136 1.98 -9.71 3.97
N PRO A 137 2.16 -11.04 4.14
CA PRO A 137 2.34 -11.94 3.00
C PRO A 137 1.11 -11.99 2.08
N ALA A 138 -0.11 -11.97 2.63
CA ALA A 138 -1.32 -11.95 1.81
C ALA A 138 -1.45 -10.66 0.97
N ALA A 139 -1.07 -9.52 1.54
CA ALA A 139 -1.04 -8.25 0.82
C ALA A 139 0.03 -8.23 -0.27
N ILE A 140 1.21 -8.83 -0.04
CA ILE A 140 2.27 -8.93 -1.06
C ILE A 140 1.80 -9.80 -2.23
N GLU A 141 1.16 -10.93 -1.95
CA GLU A 141 0.59 -11.81 -3.00
C GLU A 141 -0.52 -11.13 -3.80
N SER A 142 -1.33 -10.27 -3.16
CA SER A 142 -2.46 -9.60 -3.81
C SER A 142 -2.07 -8.33 -4.57
N GLY A 143 -0.84 -7.86 -4.43
CA GLY A 143 -0.41 -6.58 -4.99
C GLY A 143 -0.13 -6.66 -6.49
N ASP A 144 -0.84 -5.86 -7.29
CA ASP A 144 -0.48 -5.65 -8.71
C ASP A 144 0.88 -4.93 -8.79
N LEU A 145 1.13 -3.99 -7.89
CA LEU A 145 2.41 -3.32 -7.72
C LEU A 145 2.89 -3.44 -6.28
N VAL A 146 4.07 -4.03 -6.07
CA VAL A 146 4.65 -4.19 -4.74
C VAL A 146 5.84 -3.25 -4.55
N ILE A 147 5.74 -2.39 -3.55
CA ILE A 147 6.73 -1.37 -3.20
C ILE A 147 7.41 -1.77 -1.89
N ARG A 148 8.71 -1.97 -1.96
CA ARG A 148 9.57 -2.31 -0.82
C ARG A 148 10.36 -1.07 -0.40
N ILE A 149 10.15 -0.57 0.82
CA ILE A 149 10.85 0.59 1.34
C ILE A 149 11.76 0.16 2.48
N LEU A 150 13.08 0.37 2.32
CA LEU A 150 14.09 -0.02 3.30
C LEU A 150 14.84 1.22 3.79
N THR A 151 15.20 1.26 5.07
CA THR A 151 16.20 2.23 5.53
C THR A 151 17.56 1.88 4.90
N PRO A 152 18.30 2.84 4.33
CA PRO A 152 19.60 2.59 3.69
C PRO A 152 20.72 2.52 4.73
N ASP A 153 20.60 1.57 5.63
CA ASP A 153 21.53 1.28 6.73
C ASP A 153 21.64 -0.24 6.97
N LEU A 154 22.50 -0.63 7.90
CA LEU A 154 22.71 -2.04 8.25
C LEU A 154 21.43 -2.71 8.79
N LYS A 155 20.52 -1.96 9.43
CA LYS A 155 19.27 -2.51 9.94
C LYS A 155 18.33 -2.86 8.78
N GLY A 156 18.21 -1.98 7.78
CA GLY A 156 17.40 -2.24 6.59
C GLY A 156 17.93 -3.42 5.77
N VAL A 157 19.27 -3.51 5.60
CA VAL A 157 19.92 -4.66 4.93
C VAL A 157 19.65 -5.96 5.69
N ASN A 158 19.85 -5.98 7.02
CA ASN A 158 19.61 -7.18 7.82
C ASN A 158 18.12 -7.56 7.85
N TYR A 159 17.25 -6.58 7.89
CA TYR A 159 15.81 -6.80 7.75
C TYR A 159 15.49 -7.54 6.44
N LEU A 160 16.00 -7.04 5.31
CA LEU A 160 15.76 -7.68 4.02
C LEU A 160 16.31 -9.10 3.97
N LYS A 161 17.57 -9.32 4.39
CA LYS A 161 18.20 -10.65 4.41
C LYS A 161 17.44 -11.66 5.28
N ALA A 162 16.85 -11.22 6.38
CA ALA A 162 16.06 -12.07 7.26
C ALA A 162 14.70 -12.46 6.66
N HIS A 163 14.09 -11.57 5.85
CA HIS A 163 12.75 -11.77 5.32
C HIS A 163 12.71 -12.28 3.88
N GLN A 164 13.76 -12.06 3.11
CA GLN A 164 13.86 -12.54 1.73
C GLN A 164 13.59 -14.05 1.58
N PRO A 165 14.10 -14.94 2.43
CA PRO A 165 13.81 -16.38 2.31
C PRO A 165 12.32 -16.72 2.50
N LEU A 166 11.56 -15.89 3.20
CA LEU A 166 10.12 -16.07 3.41
C LEU A 166 9.30 -15.71 2.17
N LEU A 167 9.87 -14.99 1.23
CA LEU A 167 9.27 -14.52 -0.01
C LEU A 167 9.82 -15.26 -1.24
N GLY A 168 10.44 -16.43 -1.05
CA GLY A 168 11.02 -17.24 -2.12
C GLY A 168 9.99 -18.01 -2.97
N ASP A 169 8.73 -18.06 -2.55
CA ASP A 169 7.64 -18.63 -3.34
C ASP A 169 7.29 -17.70 -4.51
N GLY A 170 7.09 -18.27 -5.71
CA GLY A 170 6.82 -17.51 -6.94
C GLY A 170 5.60 -16.60 -6.87
N ARG A 171 4.61 -16.92 -6.03
CA ARG A 171 3.41 -16.09 -5.83
C ARG A 171 3.69 -14.69 -5.28
N PHE A 172 4.84 -14.47 -4.68
CA PHE A 172 5.21 -13.16 -4.15
C PHE A 172 5.89 -12.25 -5.18
N HIS A 173 6.25 -12.76 -6.34
CA HIS A 173 6.90 -11.99 -7.42
C HIS A 173 8.05 -11.10 -6.91
N TYR A 174 8.87 -11.65 -5.99
CA TYR A 174 9.87 -10.89 -5.23
C TYR A 174 10.81 -10.03 -6.08
N ASP A 175 11.20 -10.53 -7.25
CA ASP A 175 12.13 -9.84 -8.17
C ASP A 175 11.46 -8.66 -8.90
N GLN A 176 10.13 -8.57 -8.88
CA GLN A 176 9.36 -7.47 -9.49
C GLN A 176 9.07 -6.33 -8.51
N HIS A 177 9.46 -6.47 -7.23
CA HIS A 177 9.23 -5.43 -6.25
C HIS A 177 10.08 -4.19 -6.52
N MET A 178 9.46 -3.02 -6.65
CA MET A 178 10.17 -1.75 -6.67
C MET A 178 10.80 -1.47 -5.29
N THR A 179 12.10 -1.17 -5.25
CA THR A 179 12.86 -0.99 -4.01
C THR A 179 13.30 0.45 -3.82
N PHE A 180 12.86 1.09 -2.74
CA PHE A 180 13.21 2.48 -2.43
C PHE A 180 14.02 2.60 -1.14
N ALA A 181 15.03 3.48 -1.17
CA ALA A 181 15.76 3.90 0.03
C ALA A 181 14.92 4.93 0.80
N GLY A 182 14.27 4.48 1.87
CA GLY A 182 13.42 5.32 2.70
C GLY A 182 14.17 6.05 3.80
N MET A 183 13.71 7.26 4.14
CA MET A 183 14.34 8.11 5.16
C MET A 183 15.83 8.36 4.91
N ALA A 184 16.21 8.40 3.63
CA ALA A 184 17.59 8.56 3.20
C ALA A 184 18.18 9.92 3.67
N ARG A 185 19.36 9.88 4.26
CA ARG A 185 20.09 11.05 4.78
C ARG A 185 21.45 11.16 4.11
N PRO A 186 22.08 12.37 4.10
CA PRO A 186 23.35 12.59 3.40
C PRO A 186 24.53 11.70 3.85
N PHE A 187 24.48 11.18 5.07
CA PHE A 187 25.55 10.31 5.61
C PHE A 187 25.33 8.83 5.33
N HIS A 188 24.22 8.44 4.70
CA HIS A 188 23.98 7.03 4.34
C HIS A 188 24.83 6.67 3.12
N ALA A 189 25.48 5.52 3.19
CA ALA A 189 26.27 4.92 2.12
C ALA A 189 25.33 4.23 1.10
N LEU A 190 24.62 5.05 0.30
CA LEU A 190 23.55 4.56 -0.58
C LEU A 190 24.03 3.57 -1.64
N ASP A 191 25.22 3.81 -2.21
CA ASP A 191 25.76 2.96 -3.27
C ASP A 191 26.16 1.59 -2.71
N GLU A 192 26.87 1.56 -1.56
CA GLU A 192 27.27 0.34 -0.90
C GLU A 192 26.07 -0.49 -0.43
N MET A 193 25.08 0.17 0.18
CA MET A 193 23.85 -0.51 0.60
C MET A 193 23.05 -1.01 -0.61
N GLY A 194 22.98 -0.23 -1.68
CA GLY A 194 22.37 -0.61 -2.93
C GLY A 194 23.01 -1.87 -3.53
N HIS A 195 24.33 -1.96 -3.57
CA HIS A 195 25.04 -3.15 -4.05
C HIS A 195 24.66 -4.42 -3.26
N ILE A 196 24.44 -4.30 -1.97
CA ILE A 196 24.12 -5.46 -1.11
C ILE A 196 22.70 -5.98 -1.35
N ILE A 197 21.76 -5.09 -1.70
CA ILE A 197 20.33 -5.43 -1.82
C ILE A 197 19.84 -5.60 -3.26
N GLY A 198 20.70 -5.39 -4.26
CA GLY A 198 20.36 -5.52 -5.68
C GLY A 198 19.94 -4.21 -6.35
N GLY A 199 20.10 -3.06 -5.70
CA GLY A 199 19.82 -1.73 -6.26
C GLY A 199 18.69 -0.98 -5.57
N TRP A 200 18.58 0.31 -5.93
CA TRP A 200 17.47 1.19 -5.54
C TRP A 200 16.77 1.71 -6.79
N ASP A 201 15.46 1.52 -6.89
CA ASP A 201 14.64 2.15 -7.93
C ASP A 201 14.48 3.65 -7.69
N GLY A 202 14.61 4.08 -6.43
CA GLY A 202 14.54 5.49 -6.10
C GLY A 202 14.85 5.80 -4.64
N LEU A 203 14.81 7.09 -4.33
CA LEU A 203 15.14 7.61 -3.02
C LEU A 203 13.94 8.37 -2.43
N LEU A 204 13.65 8.12 -1.17
CA LEU A 204 12.69 8.84 -0.35
C LEU A 204 13.46 9.56 0.77
N PRO A 205 14.04 10.74 0.49
CA PRO A 205 14.89 11.44 1.45
C PRO A 205 14.15 11.81 2.73
N TYR A 206 14.87 11.81 3.83
CA TYR A 206 14.39 12.37 5.09
C TYR A 206 14.03 13.84 4.91
N GLY A 207 12.89 14.24 5.45
CA GLY A 207 12.42 15.62 5.48
C GLY A 207 11.95 16.01 6.88
N LYS A 208 12.47 17.10 7.44
CA LYS A 208 12.05 17.60 8.77
C LYS A 208 10.55 17.84 8.86
N GLU A 209 9.94 18.34 7.79
CA GLU A 209 8.51 18.59 7.71
C GLU A 209 7.70 17.29 7.74
N ILE A 210 8.17 16.26 7.03
CA ILE A 210 7.57 14.91 7.05
C ILE A 210 7.61 14.33 8.45
N ASP A 211 8.76 14.42 9.11
CA ASP A 211 8.98 13.90 10.46
C ASP A 211 8.09 14.63 11.48
N ARG A 212 7.98 15.96 11.36
CA ARG A 212 7.07 16.76 12.15
C ARG A 212 5.61 16.34 11.95
N CYS A 213 5.15 16.21 10.71
CA CYS A 213 3.79 15.77 10.40
C CYS A 213 3.49 14.38 10.95
N ALA A 214 4.44 13.46 10.87
CA ALA A 214 4.30 12.12 11.45
C ALA A 214 4.18 12.16 12.98
N THR A 215 4.91 13.08 13.63
CA THR A 215 4.92 13.24 15.09
C THR A 215 3.65 13.95 15.60
N GLU A 216 3.16 14.94 14.87
CA GLU A 216 2.01 15.77 15.25
C GLU A 216 0.66 15.23 14.74
N GLY A 217 0.63 14.09 14.04
CA GLY A 217 -0.60 13.51 13.49
C GLY A 217 -1.14 14.21 12.24
N GLY A 218 -0.29 14.98 11.56
CA GLY A 218 -0.66 15.76 10.37
C GLY A 218 -0.42 15.08 9.04
N MET A 219 -0.42 13.76 8.93
CA MET A 219 -0.01 13.02 7.73
C MET A 219 -0.86 13.31 6.50
N PHE A 220 -2.12 13.66 6.68
CA PHE A 220 -3.01 14.11 5.61
C PHE A 220 -3.12 15.63 5.49
N GLN A 221 -2.42 16.41 6.28
CA GLN A 221 -2.31 17.85 6.07
C GLN A 221 -1.54 18.17 4.78
N ALA A 222 -1.68 19.38 4.28
CA ALA A 222 -1.02 19.81 3.06
C ALA A 222 0.50 19.90 3.26
N ILE A 223 1.20 18.81 2.99
CA ILE A 223 2.65 18.80 2.96
C ILE A 223 3.07 19.34 1.60
N LYS A 224 3.61 20.54 1.58
CA LYS A 224 4.32 21.07 0.41
C LYS A 224 5.70 20.41 0.36
N TYR A 225 5.72 19.15 -0.06
CA TYR A 225 6.98 18.45 -0.19
C TYR A 225 7.58 18.74 -1.56
N CYS A 226 8.72 19.38 -1.56
CA CYS A 226 9.41 19.85 -2.77
C CYS A 226 10.80 19.19 -2.96
N ASN A 227 11.05 18.00 -2.39
CA ASN A 227 12.32 17.33 -2.65
C ASN A 227 12.28 16.67 -4.04
N PRO A 228 13.11 17.10 -5.00
CA PRO A 228 13.07 16.56 -6.37
C PRO A 228 13.30 15.06 -6.45
N LYS A 229 14.15 14.49 -5.59
CA LYS A 229 14.43 13.04 -5.57
C LYS A 229 13.21 12.24 -5.10
N TYR A 230 12.47 12.76 -4.12
CA TYR A 230 11.24 12.14 -3.67
C TYR A 230 10.16 12.18 -4.77
N THR A 231 9.99 13.35 -5.39
CA THR A 231 9.05 13.52 -6.50
C THR A 231 9.39 12.59 -7.66
N ALA A 232 10.66 12.48 -8.03
CA ALA A 232 11.10 11.56 -9.08
C ALA A 232 10.80 10.09 -8.72
N SER A 233 10.99 9.70 -7.45
CA SER A 233 10.65 8.34 -6.98
C SER A 233 9.14 8.09 -6.99
N LEU A 234 8.34 9.08 -6.60
CA LEU A 234 6.89 8.99 -6.66
C LEU A 234 6.40 8.85 -8.11
N ASN A 235 6.95 9.66 -9.03
CA ASN A 235 6.59 9.59 -10.44
C ASN A 235 6.87 8.22 -11.05
N LYS A 236 8.00 7.57 -10.71
CA LYS A 236 8.26 6.19 -11.16
C LYS A 236 7.17 5.20 -10.78
N VAL A 237 6.58 5.36 -9.59
CA VAL A 237 5.45 4.54 -9.16
C VAL A 237 4.19 4.86 -9.95
N LEU A 238 3.93 6.14 -10.20
CA LEU A 238 2.78 6.57 -11.00
C LEU A 238 2.90 6.10 -12.45
N ASP A 239 4.09 6.24 -13.04
CA ASP A 239 4.39 5.77 -14.41
C ASP A 239 4.22 4.25 -14.53
N ALA A 240 4.66 3.49 -13.52
CA ALA A 240 4.49 2.03 -13.51
C ALA A 240 3.00 1.63 -13.45
N LEU A 241 2.20 2.33 -12.66
CA LEU A 241 0.75 2.10 -12.58
C LEU A 241 0.04 2.46 -13.89
N GLU A 242 0.40 3.57 -14.51
CA GLU A 242 -0.14 3.98 -15.81
C GLU A 242 0.16 2.94 -16.90
N GLN A 243 1.39 2.42 -16.92
CA GLN A 243 1.77 1.34 -17.86
C GLN A 243 0.97 0.05 -17.63
N MET A 244 0.68 -0.30 -16.37
CA MET A 244 -0.17 -1.45 -16.05
C MET A 244 -1.62 -1.25 -16.52
N GLU A 245 -2.16 -0.05 -16.36
CA GLU A 245 -3.52 0.28 -16.83
C GLU A 245 -3.61 0.20 -18.36
N LEU A 246 -2.64 0.77 -19.07
CA LEU A 246 -2.58 0.70 -20.53
C LEU A 246 -2.44 -0.75 -21.05
N ALA A 247 -1.72 -1.60 -20.33
CA ALA A 247 -1.59 -3.01 -20.69
C ALA A 247 -2.90 -3.79 -20.48
N ASP A 248 -3.65 -3.49 -19.43
CA ASP A 248 -4.96 -4.10 -19.18
C ASP A 248 -5.98 -3.69 -20.26
N ASP A 249 -6.02 -2.40 -20.60
CA ASP A 249 -6.93 -1.87 -21.63
C ASP A 249 -6.64 -2.52 -22.99
N ALA A 250 -5.36 -2.67 -23.36
CA ALA A 250 -4.96 -3.34 -24.61
C ALA A 250 -5.33 -4.82 -24.64
N ALA A 251 -5.28 -5.51 -23.50
CA ALA A 251 -5.67 -6.91 -23.40
C ALA A 251 -7.20 -7.10 -23.47
N GLU A 252 -7.99 -6.16 -22.96
CA GLU A 252 -9.45 -6.19 -23.08
C GLU A 252 -9.92 -5.94 -24.53
N ASP A 253 -9.24 -5.04 -25.27
CA ASP A 253 -9.52 -4.75 -26.68
C ASP A 253 -9.25 -5.97 -27.57
N ASP A 254 -8.13 -6.70 -27.35
CA ASP A 254 -7.75 -7.88 -28.14
C ASP A 254 -8.74 -9.06 -27.94
N VAL A 255 -9.28 -9.21 -26.73
CA VAL A 255 -10.31 -10.22 -26.42
C VAL A 255 -11.63 -9.87 -27.12
N SER A 256 -12.01 -8.60 -27.15
CA SER A 256 -13.27 -8.16 -27.77
C SER A 256 -13.24 -8.32 -29.30
N GLU A 257 -12.08 -8.11 -29.95
CA GLU A 257 -11.92 -8.33 -31.38
C GLU A 257 -11.96 -9.82 -31.75
N THR A 258 -11.42 -10.71 -30.89
CA THR A 258 -11.46 -12.16 -31.14
C THR A 258 -12.86 -12.76 -30.97
N GLU A 259 -13.66 -12.30 -29.99
CA GLU A 259 -15.03 -12.73 -29.82
C GLU A 259 -15.95 -12.30 -30.99
N HIS A 260 -15.73 -11.11 -31.56
CA HIS A 260 -16.47 -10.64 -32.74
C HIS A 260 -16.14 -11.46 -34.00
N PHE A 261 -14.90 -11.92 -34.15
CA PHE A 261 -14.51 -12.76 -35.27
C PHE A 261 -15.10 -14.18 -35.21
N GLU A 262 -15.27 -14.74 -34.00
CA GLU A 262 -15.87 -16.06 -33.81
C GLU A 262 -17.38 -16.05 -34.01
N GLU A 263 -18.08 -14.96 -33.66
CA GLU A 263 -19.53 -14.81 -33.92
C GLU A 263 -19.83 -14.64 -35.42
N GLU A 264 -19.02 -13.89 -36.18
CA GLU A 264 -19.22 -13.76 -37.65
C GLU A 264 -18.96 -15.06 -38.43
N THR A 265 -18.07 -15.94 -37.93
CA THR A 265 -17.81 -17.24 -38.61
C THR A 265 -18.77 -18.34 -38.20
N ALA A 266 -19.61 -18.17 -37.22
CA ALA A 266 -20.63 -19.14 -36.78
C ALA A 266 -21.98 -18.99 -37.51
N ASP A 267 -22.18 -17.89 -38.24
CA ASP A 267 -23.42 -17.60 -38.98
C ASP A 267 -23.31 -17.86 -40.50
N GLU A 268 -22.17 -18.40 -41.00
CA GLU A 268 -22.01 -18.95 -42.36
C GLU A 268 -22.10 -20.51 -42.35
#